data_f0a7fb7316ca288764961202fdc0428e
#
_entry.id   f0a7fb7316ca288764961202fdc0428e
#
_cell.length_a   1.000
_cell.length_b   1.000
_cell.length_c   1.000
_cell.angle_alpha   90.00
_cell.angle_beta   90.00
_cell.angle_gamma   90.00
#
_symmetry.space_group_name_H-M   'P 1'
#
loop_
_entity.id
_entity.type
_entity.pdbx_description
1 polymer ?
#
loop_
_entity_poly.entity_id
_entity_poly.type
_entity_poly.pdbx_seq_one_letter_code
_entity_poly.pdbx_strand_id
1 'polypeptide(L)'
;GGDVDRLRGNLKAHLEERVPGLDDSAGEAEPIQSLGFQNVMERAIWHTASAQKDVLDLGDVLVSLFDEKESFAAFYLGREGVTRYDLVNYISHGGYREPDTDDGKTGIDDADADEEPGAAKKDRDKILRAFTIELTERARKGELEPLIGREDVLERTVQVLCRRFKNNPVHVGDPGVGKTAITEGLAQLIAEGRVPKALRDSKIYSLDMGAIIAGTRYRGDFEERMKRVLSELEKRKNVILFIDEIHTIVGAGAVSGGSMDASNILKPALASGKLRCVGSTTYDEYRKYFEKDGALSRRFQKVEVSEPTVEDTVLILEGLKTRYEEYHEVEYREEALRAAAELSAKYVNDRHLPDKAIDVIDEAGAYARMNASDDAAISIGTAEIERVVAKMAKVPEKNVSSSEVEKLRELEAELKNRIFGQNTAVEMVVEAIKRSRAGFREPNKPVASFLFVGPTGVGKTELARQLASVMGVSLHRFDMSEYQE
;
A
#
# COMPACT_ATOMS: atom_id res chain seq x y z
N GLY A 1 -21.86 22.26 26.46
CA GLY A 1 -22.54 23.36 25.83
C GLY A 1 -22.03 24.70 26.36
N GLY A 2 -21.31 25.47 25.50
CA GLY A 2 -20.89 26.82 25.87
C GLY A 2 -22.06 27.79 25.91
N ASP A 3 -21.93 28.89 26.65
CA ASP A 3 -22.94 29.94 26.74
C ASP A 3 -22.89 30.81 25.48
N VAL A 4 -23.86 30.66 24.60
CA VAL A 4 -23.95 31.33 23.29
C VAL A 4 -24.14 32.85 23.46
N ASP A 5 -24.88 33.29 24.49
CA ASP A 5 -25.12 34.71 24.74
C ASP A 5 -23.86 35.39 25.27
N ARG A 6 -23.09 34.70 26.11
CA ARG A 6 -21.78 35.19 26.59
C ARG A 6 -20.77 35.25 25.45
N LEU A 7 -20.73 34.25 24.57
CA LEU A 7 -19.86 34.27 23.39
C LEU A 7 -20.19 35.43 22.45
N ARG A 8 -21.49 35.64 22.18
CA ARG A 8 -21.98 36.77 21.36
C ARG A 8 -21.61 38.10 21.97
N GLY A 9 -21.77 38.26 23.31
CA GLY A 9 -21.39 39.48 24.03
C GLY A 9 -19.90 39.76 23.93
N ASN A 10 -19.05 38.75 24.13
CA ASN A 10 -17.59 38.88 24.05
C ASN A 10 -17.13 39.22 22.63
N LEU A 11 -17.68 38.60 21.60
CA LEU A 11 -17.36 38.92 20.21
C LEU A 11 -17.80 40.30 19.81
N LYS A 12 -18.99 40.74 20.25
CA LYS A 12 -19.50 42.10 20.00
C LYS A 12 -18.63 43.15 20.65
N ALA A 13 -18.29 43.01 21.93
CA ALA A 13 -17.38 43.90 22.65
C ALA A 13 -16.01 43.98 21.97
N HIS A 14 -15.47 42.84 21.51
CA HIS A 14 -14.20 42.83 20.80
C HIS A 14 -14.25 43.60 19.48
N LEU A 15 -15.34 43.45 18.71
CA LEU A 15 -15.54 44.18 17.45
C LEU A 15 -15.66 45.69 17.71
N GLU A 16 -16.40 46.10 18.73
CA GLU A 16 -16.59 47.51 19.09
C GLU A 16 -15.29 48.16 19.61
N GLU A 17 -14.44 47.43 20.35
CA GLU A 17 -13.21 47.98 20.93
C GLU A 17 -12.01 47.95 19.95
N ARG A 18 -11.96 46.98 19.07
CA ARG A 18 -10.73 46.68 18.30
C ARG A 18 -10.85 46.90 16.80
N VAL A 19 -12.08 46.93 16.25
CA VAL A 19 -12.28 47.19 14.84
C VAL A 19 -12.71 48.65 14.66
N PRO A 20 -11.93 49.48 13.94
CA PRO A 20 -12.31 50.88 13.68
C PRO A 20 -13.64 50.91 12.92
N GLY A 21 -14.61 51.64 13.42
CA GLY A 21 -15.86 51.90 12.69
C GLY A 21 -15.58 52.71 11.42
N LEU A 22 -16.34 52.48 10.37
CA LEU A 22 -16.34 53.32 9.18
C LEU A 22 -16.98 54.65 9.55
N ASP A 23 -16.34 55.79 9.18
CA ASP A 23 -16.93 57.10 9.31
C ASP A 23 -18.18 57.19 8.43
N ASP A 24 -19.22 57.85 8.94
CA ASP A 24 -20.51 58.07 8.24
C ASP A 24 -20.37 58.77 6.87
N SER A 25 -19.17 59.27 6.55
CA SER A 25 -18.84 59.90 5.25
C SER A 25 -18.25 58.93 4.21
N ALA A 26 -17.90 57.71 4.57
CA ALA A 26 -17.43 56.68 3.64
C ALA A 26 -18.67 56.02 3.05
N GLY A 27 -19.03 56.36 1.81
CA GLY A 27 -20.09 55.64 1.08
C GLY A 27 -19.95 54.13 1.13
N GLU A 28 -20.91 53.38 0.61
CA GLU A 28 -20.93 51.89 0.57
C GLU A 28 -19.54 51.32 0.22
N ALA A 29 -18.71 51.13 1.23
CA ALA A 29 -17.43 50.43 1.05
C ALA A 29 -17.67 48.95 1.15
N GLU A 30 -17.34 48.19 0.10
CA GLU A 30 -17.37 46.75 0.14
C GLU A 30 -16.36 46.18 1.16
N PRO A 31 -16.75 45.25 2.02
CA PRO A 31 -15.86 44.71 3.03
C PRO A 31 -14.71 43.93 2.36
N ILE A 32 -13.48 44.29 2.69
CA ILE A 32 -12.29 43.60 2.20
C ILE A 32 -12.05 42.34 3.07
N GLN A 33 -11.92 41.20 2.43
CA GLN A 33 -11.63 39.95 3.10
C GLN A 33 -10.22 39.97 3.70
N SER A 34 -10.10 39.64 4.99
CA SER A 34 -8.79 39.48 5.63
C SER A 34 -8.08 38.20 5.15
N LEU A 35 -6.76 38.21 5.22
CA LEU A 35 -5.95 37.03 4.87
C LEU A 35 -6.34 35.80 5.71
N GLY A 36 -6.62 35.96 6.99
CA GLY A 36 -7.10 34.90 7.87
C GLY A 36 -8.44 34.29 7.43
N PHE A 37 -9.37 35.15 6.96
CA PHE A 37 -10.64 34.69 6.41
C PHE A 37 -10.46 33.89 5.11
N GLN A 38 -9.59 34.35 4.21
CA GLN A 38 -9.25 33.64 2.98
C GLN A 38 -8.65 32.26 3.28
N ASN A 39 -7.69 32.19 4.21
CA ASN A 39 -7.08 30.94 4.65
C ASN A 39 -8.09 29.95 5.25
N VAL A 40 -9.06 30.44 6.03
CA VAL A 40 -10.12 29.59 6.59
C VAL A 40 -11.01 29.04 5.49
N MET A 41 -11.41 29.86 4.52
CA MET A 41 -12.28 29.46 3.41
C MET A 41 -11.56 28.46 2.48
N GLU A 42 -10.30 28.71 2.13
CA GLU A 42 -9.52 27.79 1.31
C GLU A 42 -9.36 26.42 1.98
N ARG A 43 -9.08 26.39 3.28
CA ARG A 43 -8.99 25.14 4.04
C ARG A 43 -10.33 24.42 4.11
N ALA A 44 -11.42 25.14 4.32
CA ALA A 44 -12.75 24.54 4.37
C ALA A 44 -13.13 23.92 3.02
N ILE A 45 -12.86 24.59 1.91
CA ILE A 45 -13.06 24.07 0.55
C ILE A 45 -12.19 22.81 0.31
N TRP A 46 -10.94 22.86 0.74
CA TRP A 46 -10.02 21.71 0.59
C TRP A 46 -10.49 20.49 1.42
N HIS A 47 -10.97 20.71 2.64
CA HIS A 47 -11.55 19.67 3.49
C HIS A 47 -12.80 19.05 2.86
N THR A 48 -13.71 19.86 2.33
CA THR A 48 -14.92 19.41 1.65
C THR A 48 -14.60 18.57 0.42
N ALA A 49 -13.66 19.04 -0.41
CA ALA A 49 -13.18 18.31 -1.60
C ALA A 49 -12.50 16.98 -1.24
N SER A 50 -11.69 16.96 -0.17
CA SER A 50 -11.01 15.74 0.31
C SER A 50 -11.98 14.71 0.90
N ALA A 51 -13.12 15.18 1.43
CA ALA A 51 -14.18 14.34 2.00
C ALA A 51 -15.20 13.88 0.94
N GLN A 52 -14.98 14.18 -0.35
CA GLN A 52 -15.89 13.89 -1.47
C GLN A 52 -17.32 14.43 -1.25
N LYS A 53 -17.45 15.57 -0.57
CA LYS A 53 -18.73 16.27 -0.40
C LYS A 53 -18.87 17.31 -1.50
N ASP A 54 -20.07 17.41 -2.07
CA ASP A 54 -20.39 18.39 -3.14
C ASP A 54 -20.73 19.78 -2.60
N VAL A 55 -20.98 19.93 -1.32
CA VAL A 55 -21.41 21.20 -0.69
C VAL A 55 -20.60 21.48 0.55
N LEU A 56 -20.08 22.73 0.62
CA LEU A 56 -19.44 23.26 1.82
C LEU A 56 -20.50 23.65 2.86
N ASP A 57 -20.42 23.09 4.08
CA ASP A 57 -21.31 23.43 5.17
C ASP A 57 -20.64 24.32 6.23
N LEU A 58 -21.47 24.90 7.12
CA LEU A 58 -20.98 25.74 8.22
C LEU A 58 -20.08 24.98 9.20
N GLY A 59 -20.24 23.68 9.32
CA GLY A 59 -19.41 22.83 10.15
C GLY A 59 -17.97 22.75 9.64
N ASP A 60 -17.79 22.59 8.32
CA ASP A 60 -16.48 22.55 7.68
C ASP A 60 -15.73 23.89 7.88
N VAL A 61 -16.46 25.02 7.81
CA VAL A 61 -15.92 26.36 8.06
C VAL A 61 -15.52 26.53 9.53
N LEU A 62 -16.35 26.09 10.48
CA LEU A 62 -16.07 26.17 11.91
C LEU A 62 -14.86 25.33 12.32
N VAL A 63 -14.71 24.12 11.77
CA VAL A 63 -13.53 23.29 12.00
C VAL A 63 -12.27 23.97 11.48
N SER A 64 -12.34 24.55 10.28
CA SER A 64 -11.23 25.27 9.65
C SER A 64 -10.85 26.57 10.39
N LEU A 65 -11.81 27.18 11.10
CA LEU A 65 -11.59 28.38 11.93
C LEU A 65 -10.70 28.07 13.15
N PHE A 66 -10.84 26.88 13.77
CA PHE A 66 -9.97 26.47 14.88
C PHE A 66 -8.51 26.27 14.46
N ASP A 67 -8.28 26.04 13.19
CA ASP A 67 -6.94 25.89 12.63
C ASP A 67 -6.21 27.21 12.41
N GLU A 68 -6.90 28.34 12.53
CA GLU A 68 -6.32 29.69 12.46
C GLU A 68 -5.89 30.17 13.84
N LYS A 69 -4.61 29.99 14.19
CA LYS A 69 -4.07 30.22 15.55
C LYS A 69 -4.16 31.67 16.02
N GLU A 70 -4.18 32.64 15.11
CA GLU A 70 -4.28 34.06 15.42
C GLU A 70 -5.71 34.58 15.35
N SER A 71 -6.70 33.68 15.18
CA SER A 71 -8.11 34.06 15.14
C SER A 71 -8.68 34.32 16.54
N PHE A 72 -9.15 35.52 16.76
CA PHE A 72 -9.91 35.85 17.98
C PHE A 72 -11.19 35.05 18.11
N ALA A 73 -11.81 34.65 17.00
CA ALA A 73 -13.00 33.79 17.02
C ALA A 73 -12.65 32.41 17.58
N ALA A 74 -11.53 31.78 17.17
CA ALA A 74 -11.06 30.52 17.73
C ALA A 74 -10.73 30.66 19.23
N PHE A 75 -10.11 31.78 19.63
CA PHE A 75 -9.81 32.06 21.02
C PHE A 75 -11.08 32.13 21.89
N TYR A 76 -12.10 32.88 21.46
CA TYR A 76 -13.34 32.98 22.22
C TYR A 76 -14.14 31.68 22.29
N LEU A 77 -14.16 30.87 21.21
CA LEU A 77 -14.75 29.55 21.21
C LEU A 77 -14.04 28.63 22.20
N GLY A 78 -12.69 28.63 22.20
CA GLY A 78 -11.90 27.86 23.16
C GLY A 78 -12.16 28.26 24.61
N ARG A 79 -12.37 29.57 24.87
CA ARG A 79 -12.71 30.07 26.20
C ARG A 79 -14.08 29.65 26.71
N GLU A 80 -14.99 29.33 25.79
CA GLU A 80 -16.31 28.73 26.11
C GLU A 80 -16.24 27.21 26.23
N GLY A 81 -15.04 26.61 26.24
CA GLY A 81 -14.85 25.17 26.40
C GLY A 81 -15.15 24.35 25.13
N VAL A 82 -15.31 24.99 23.98
CA VAL A 82 -15.50 24.28 22.70
C VAL A 82 -14.13 23.96 22.13
N THR A 83 -13.88 22.66 21.91
CA THR A 83 -12.64 22.21 21.26
C THR A 83 -12.91 21.82 19.81
N ARG A 84 -11.83 21.80 18.99
CA ARG A 84 -11.92 21.28 17.61
C ARG A 84 -12.44 19.84 17.57
N TYR A 85 -12.06 19.04 18.55
CA TYR A 85 -12.50 17.64 18.67
C TYR A 85 -14.00 17.52 18.89
N ASP A 86 -14.57 18.37 19.75
CA ASP A 86 -16.01 18.40 20.02
C ASP A 86 -16.82 18.76 18.77
N LEU A 87 -16.30 19.71 17.96
CA LEU A 87 -16.93 20.09 16.69
C LEU A 87 -16.88 18.97 15.66
N VAL A 88 -15.73 18.34 15.48
CA VAL A 88 -15.59 17.22 14.54
C VAL A 88 -16.48 16.04 14.94
N ASN A 89 -16.55 15.72 16.24
CA ASN A 89 -17.45 14.67 16.72
C ASN A 89 -18.93 15.02 16.54
N TYR A 90 -19.31 16.27 16.78
CA TYR A 90 -20.69 16.72 16.56
C TYR A 90 -21.10 16.61 15.09
N ILE A 91 -20.23 17.04 14.18
CA ILE A 91 -20.47 16.99 12.73
C ILE A 91 -20.50 15.54 12.21
N SER A 92 -19.62 14.66 12.73
CA SER A 92 -19.50 13.27 12.25
C SER A 92 -20.57 12.34 12.79
N HIS A 93 -21.12 12.59 13.97
CA HIS A 93 -22.00 11.66 14.66
C HIS A 93 -23.41 12.21 14.94
N GLY A 94 -23.72 13.45 14.53
CA GLY A 94 -25.09 14.01 14.51
C GLY A 94 -25.85 13.99 15.84
N GLY A 95 -25.19 13.91 16.99
CA GLY A 95 -25.86 13.82 18.27
C GLY A 95 -24.95 14.11 19.47
N TYR A 96 -25.42 14.99 20.32
CA TYR A 96 -24.89 15.31 21.63
C TYR A 96 -25.05 14.11 22.56
N ARG A 97 -23.97 13.50 23.04
CA ARG A 97 -23.95 12.74 24.29
C ARG A 97 -23.62 13.71 25.41
N GLU A 98 -24.53 13.90 26.33
CA GLU A 98 -24.26 14.64 27.56
C GLU A 98 -22.99 14.08 28.23
N PRO A 99 -22.04 14.92 28.62
CA PRO A 99 -20.97 14.50 29.51
C PRO A 99 -21.56 14.34 30.91
N ASP A 100 -21.36 13.18 31.48
CA ASP A 100 -21.55 12.98 32.92
C ASP A 100 -20.74 14.05 33.66
N THR A 101 -21.44 14.82 34.44
CA THR A 101 -20.90 15.83 35.35
C THR A 101 -19.98 15.16 36.36
N ASP A 102 -18.70 15.41 36.30
CA ASP A 102 -17.87 15.50 37.50
C ASP A 102 -16.76 16.55 37.31
N ASP A 103 -16.59 17.34 38.39
CA ASP A 103 -15.88 18.59 38.45
C ASP A 103 -14.36 18.51 38.31
N GLY A 104 -13.85 19.49 37.56
CA GLY A 104 -12.70 20.35 37.91
C GLY A 104 -11.34 19.77 38.19
N LYS A 105 -10.39 20.08 37.32
CA LYS A 105 -9.10 20.74 37.60
C LYS A 105 -8.04 20.45 36.55
N THR A 106 -7.72 21.47 35.82
CA THR A 106 -6.42 21.61 35.15
C THR A 106 -5.34 21.81 36.22
N GLY A 107 -4.34 20.93 36.17
CA GLY A 107 -3.13 21.08 36.96
C GLY A 107 -2.13 20.05 36.49
N ILE A 108 -1.08 20.55 35.83
CA ILE A 108 0.14 19.79 35.61
C ILE A 108 0.80 19.70 36.99
N ASP A 109 0.87 18.50 37.54
CA ASP A 109 1.86 18.16 38.57
C ASP A 109 2.07 16.64 38.59
N ASP A 110 3.33 16.25 38.57
CA ASP A 110 3.83 14.93 38.88
C ASP A 110 3.38 14.50 40.29
N ALA A 111 2.64 13.41 40.38
CA ALA A 111 2.68 12.57 41.60
C ALA A 111 1.90 11.27 41.36
N ASP A 112 2.58 10.15 41.68
CA ASP A 112 2.01 8.84 41.91
C ASP A 112 0.79 8.89 42.84
N ALA A 113 -0.34 8.28 42.41
CA ALA A 113 -1.29 7.64 43.32
C ALA A 113 -2.42 6.93 42.54
N ASP A 114 -2.56 5.64 42.81
CA ASP A 114 -3.74 4.79 42.78
C ASP A 114 -4.92 5.11 41.83
N GLU A 115 -4.80 4.76 40.54
CA GLU A 115 -5.92 4.65 39.64
C GLU A 115 -6.52 3.23 39.69
N GLU A 116 -7.85 3.12 39.80
CA GLU A 116 -8.58 1.85 39.71
C GLU A 116 -8.20 1.08 38.42
N PRO A 117 -7.97 -0.25 38.50
CA PRO A 117 -7.41 -1.04 37.40
C PRO A 117 -8.28 -1.15 36.14
N GLY A 118 -9.48 -0.62 36.13
CA GLY A 118 -10.46 -0.77 35.06
C GLY A 118 -10.50 0.37 34.02
N ALA A 119 -10.35 1.61 34.44
CA ALA A 119 -10.47 2.79 33.56
C ALA A 119 -9.22 3.00 32.71
N ALA A 120 -8.05 2.88 33.31
CA ALA A 120 -6.75 2.97 32.62
C ALA A 120 -6.56 1.88 31.56
N LYS A 121 -7.18 0.71 31.70
CA LYS A 121 -7.13 -0.39 30.74
C LYS A 121 -7.97 -0.11 29.49
N LYS A 122 -9.11 0.54 29.62
CA LYS A 122 -9.98 0.94 28.49
C LYS A 122 -9.36 2.02 27.62
N ASP A 123 -8.67 2.99 28.18
CA ASP A 123 -7.99 4.05 27.42
C ASP A 123 -6.75 3.54 26.68
N ARG A 124 -5.99 2.63 27.28
CA ARG A 124 -4.84 1.95 26.67
C ARG A 124 -5.25 1.12 25.46
N ASP A 125 -6.38 0.40 25.56
CA ASP A 125 -6.93 -0.37 24.42
C ASP A 125 -7.42 0.53 23.29
N LYS A 126 -7.93 1.74 23.58
CA LYS A 126 -8.34 2.71 22.55
C LYS A 126 -7.16 3.19 21.71
N ILE A 127 -6.01 3.52 22.34
CA ILE A 127 -4.82 3.99 21.62
C ILE A 127 -4.32 2.91 20.66
N LEU A 128 -4.21 1.66 21.12
CA LEU A 128 -3.75 0.58 20.24
C LEU A 128 -4.75 0.31 19.12
N ARG A 129 -6.04 0.27 19.38
CA ARG A 129 -7.06 0.07 18.34
C ARG A 129 -7.12 1.21 17.32
N ALA A 130 -6.70 2.42 17.69
CA ALA A 130 -6.65 3.56 16.77
C ALA A 130 -5.47 3.51 15.80
N PHE A 131 -4.36 2.87 16.16
CA PHE A 131 -3.11 2.90 15.41
C PHE A 131 -2.53 1.52 15.08
N THR A 132 -3.17 0.43 15.53
CA THR A 132 -2.71 -0.92 15.26
C THR A 132 -3.87 -1.87 15.02
N ILE A 133 -3.61 -2.92 14.23
CA ILE A 133 -4.53 -4.04 13.99
C ILE A 133 -3.96 -5.28 14.67
N GLU A 134 -4.71 -5.95 15.55
CA GLU A 134 -4.28 -7.21 16.17
C GLU A 134 -4.50 -8.38 15.21
N LEU A 135 -3.45 -8.79 14.48
CA LEU A 135 -3.52 -9.87 13.49
C LEU A 135 -3.90 -11.21 14.11
N THR A 136 -3.43 -11.51 15.33
CA THR A 136 -3.80 -12.74 16.04
C THR A 136 -5.27 -12.82 16.44
N GLU A 137 -5.93 -11.69 16.65
CA GLU A 137 -7.39 -11.64 16.84
C GLU A 137 -8.14 -11.90 15.53
N ARG A 138 -7.69 -11.28 14.43
CA ARG A 138 -8.24 -11.52 13.09
C ARG A 138 -8.05 -12.97 12.65
N ALA A 139 -6.89 -13.57 12.96
CA ALA A 139 -6.65 -14.99 12.70
C ALA A 139 -7.67 -15.89 13.43
N ARG A 140 -7.95 -15.62 14.72
CA ARG A 140 -8.95 -16.38 15.49
C ARG A 140 -10.37 -16.24 14.95
N LYS A 141 -10.69 -15.12 14.30
CA LYS A 141 -11.97 -14.87 13.65
C LYS A 141 -12.07 -15.48 12.24
N GLY A 142 -10.97 -16.02 11.69
CA GLY A 142 -10.92 -16.54 10.33
C GLY A 142 -10.90 -15.46 9.24
N GLU A 143 -10.55 -14.22 9.59
CA GLU A 143 -10.55 -13.08 8.68
C GLU A 143 -9.27 -12.98 7.83
N LEU A 144 -8.23 -13.77 8.12
CA LEU A 144 -6.98 -13.77 7.38
C LEU A 144 -6.98 -14.81 6.26
N GLU A 145 -6.23 -14.54 5.20
CA GLU A 145 -6.03 -15.49 4.12
C GLU A 145 -5.06 -16.61 4.52
N PRO A 146 -5.25 -17.85 4.04
CA PRO A 146 -4.36 -18.94 4.34
C PRO A 146 -2.98 -18.70 3.69
N LEU A 147 -1.90 -18.93 4.44
CA LEU A 147 -0.55 -18.94 3.88
C LEU A 147 -0.25 -20.29 3.24
N ILE A 148 0.14 -20.28 1.97
CA ILE A 148 0.39 -21.47 1.17
C ILE A 148 1.80 -21.41 0.59
N GLY A 149 2.54 -22.53 0.68
CA GLY A 149 3.82 -22.71 0.00
C GLY A 149 4.97 -21.83 0.50
N ARG A 150 4.95 -21.39 1.77
CA ARG A 150 5.98 -20.53 2.39
C ARG A 150 6.45 -21.05 3.75
N GLU A 151 6.37 -22.35 3.96
CA GLU A 151 6.67 -23.00 5.22
C GLU A 151 8.13 -22.76 5.66
N ASP A 152 9.07 -22.77 4.73
CA ASP A 152 10.50 -22.54 4.95
C ASP A 152 10.79 -21.13 5.46
N VAL A 153 10.17 -20.12 4.85
CA VAL A 153 10.30 -18.70 5.26
C VAL A 153 9.63 -18.48 6.60
N LEU A 154 8.49 -19.10 6.82
CA LEU A 154 7.72 -19.03 8.06
C LEU A 154 8.48 -19.69 9.21
N GLU A 155 9.03 -20.90 8.99
CA GLU A 155 9.88 -21.59 9.96
C GLU A 155 11.12 -20.76 10.32
N ARG A 156 11.75 -20.15 9.30
CA ARG A 156 12.89 -19.25 9.51
C ARG A 156 12.51 -18.02 10.34
N THR A 157 11.33 -17.44 10.08
CA THR A 157 10.80 -16.30 10.84
C THR A 157 10.58 -16.67 12.31
N VAL A 158 9.94 -17.82 12.56
CA VAL A 158 9.75 -18.38 13.92
C VAL A 158 11.09 -18.62 14.61
N GLN A 159 12.05 -19.24 13.92
CA GLN A 159 13.38 -19.48 14.43
C GLN A 159 14.09 -18.18 14.86
N VAL A 160 14.00 -17.13 14.04
CA VAL A 160 14.59 -15.82 14.35
C VAL A 160 13.92 -15.21 15.58
N LEU A 161 12.59 -15.22 15.68
CA LEU A 161 11.84 -14.69 16.82
C LEU A 161 12.16 -15.41 18.14
N CYS A 162 12.56 -16.66 18.09
CA CYS A 162 12.97 -17.45 19.27
C CYS A 162 14.43 -17.22 19.71
N ARG A 163 15.22 -16.44 18.96
CA ARG A 163 16.63 -16.16 19.33
C ARG A 163 16.73 -15.24 20.53
N ARG A 164 17.88 -15.32 21.22
CA ARG A 164 18.22 -14.40 22.31
C ARG A 164 18.63 -13.02 21.80
N PHE A 165 19.32 -12.97 20.67
CA PHE A 165 19.82 -11.75 20.03
C PHE A 165 19.46 -11.77 18.54
N LYS A 166 19.35 -10.60 17.90
CA LYS A 166 18.88 -10.45 16.53
C LYS A 166 17.57 -11.21 16.30
N ASN A 167 16.65 -11.03 17.24
CA ASN A 167 15.37 -11.74 17.29
C ASN A 167 14.23 -10.99 16.55
N ASN A 168 14.58 -10.00 15.75
CA ASN A 168 13.64 -9.27 14.91
C ASN A 168 13.87 -9.66 13.45
N PRO A 169 13.02 -10.47 12.83
CA PRO A 169 13.12 -10.76 11.40
C PRO A 169 12.72 -9.54 10.56
N VAL A 170 13.40 -9.33 9.45
CA VAL A 170 12.96 -8.42 8.40
C VAL A 170 12.83 -9.21 7.11
N HIS A 171 11.61 -9.28 6.57
CA HIS A 171 11.28 -9.91 5.31
C HIS A 171 11.73 -9.00 4.17
N VAL A 172 12.66 -9.47 3.35
CA VAL A 172 13.23 -8.71 2.25
C VAL A 172 12.95 -9.44 0.95
N GLY A 173 12.27 -8.76 0.03
CA GLY A 173 11.89 -9.32 -1.26
C GLY A 173 11.22 -8.27 -2.14
N ASP A 174 11.03 -8.58 -3.40
CA ASP A 174 10.40 -7.67 -4.36
C ASP A 174 8.95 -7.34 -3.98
N PRO A 175 8.36 -6.25 -4.50
CA PRO A 175 6.95 -5.97 -4.30
C PRO A 175 6.06 -7.10 -4.82
N GLY A 176 4.99 -7.44 -4.10
CA GLY A 176 4.01 -8.45 -4.55
C GLY A 176 4.41 -9.92 -4.33
N VAL A 177 5.58 -10.22 -3.70
CA VAL A 177 5.98 -11.63 -3.44
C VAL A 177 5.33 -12.26 -2.19
N GLY A 178 4.45 -11.55 -1.50
CA GLY A 178 3.70 -12.06 -0.34
C GLY A 178 4.39 -11.86 1.03
N LYS A 179 5.21 -10.82 1.21
CA LYS A 179 5.88 -10.52 2.50
C LYS A 179 4.90 -10.34 3.67
N THR A 180 3.81 -9.64 3.46
CA THR A 180 2.77 -9.38 4.47
C THR A 180 2.04 -10.68 4.84
N ALA A 181 1.72 -11.52 3.85
CA ALA A 181 1.06 -12.81 4.03
C ALA A 181 1.85 -13.77 4.97
N ILE A 182 3.20 -13.70 4.97
CA ILE A 182 4.03 -14.50 5.89
C ILE A 182 3.76 -14.11 7.35
N THR A 183 3.58 -12.82 7.64
CA THR A 183 3.28 -12.36 9.00
C THR A 183 1.84 -12.71 9.41
N GLU A 184 0.91 -12.67 8.46
CA GLU A 184 -0.47 -13.14 8.67
C GLU A 184 -0.52 -14.65 8.91
N GLY A 185 0.24 -15.44 8.15
CA GLY A 185 0.41 -16.87 8.40
C GLY A 185 1.03 -17.17 9.76
N LEU A 186 2.00 -16.37 10.20
CA LEU A 186 2.54 -16.48 11.57
C LEU A 186 1.43 -16.22 12.62
N ALA A 187 0.57 -15.23 12.40
CA ALA A 187 -0.56 -14.96 13.29
C ALA A 187 -1.54 -16.12 13.35
N GLN A 188 -1.79 -16.81 12.24
CA GLN A 188 -2.61 -18.03 12.17
C GLN A 188 -1.96 -19.17 12.98
N LEU A 189 -0.67 -19.43 12.78
CA LEU A 189 0.04 -20.47 13.55
C LEU A 189 0.02 -20.19 15.06
N ILE A 190 0.13 -18.93 15.48
CA ILE A 190 0.01 -18.55 16.90
C ILE A 190 -1.41 -18.79 17.40
N ALA A 191 -2.43 -18.40 16.62
CA ALA A 191 -3.83 -18.59 16.99
C ALA A 191 -4.20 -20.08 17.13
N GLU A 192 -3.62 -20.96 16.29
CA GLU A 192 -3.79 -22.40 16.31
C GLU A 192 -2.91 -23.10 17.36
N GLY A 193 -1.98 -22.37 18.00
CA GLY A 193 -1.06 -22.94 18.97
C GLY A 193 0.08 -23.79 18.35
N ARG A 194 0.27 -23.73 17.02
CA ARG A 194 1.27 -24.48 16.23
C ARG A 194 2.64 -23.81 16.20
N VAL A 195 3.02 -23.17 17.28
CA VAL A 195 4.31 -22.48 17.47
C VAL A 195 5.03 -22.95 18.71
N PRO A 196 6.37 -22.76 18.81
CA PRO A 196 7.12 -23.05 20.02
C PRO A 196 6.56 -22.34 21.27
N LYS A 197 6.80 -22.91 22.45
CA LYS A 197 6.31 -22.35 23.75
C LYS A 197 6.62 -20.87 23.92
N ALA A 198 7.76 -20.40 23.40
CA ALA A 198 8.20 -19.01 23.50
C ALA A 198 7.29 -18.01 22.74
N LEU A 199 6.46 -18.48 21.79
CA LEU A 199 5.60 -17.67 20.97
C LEU A 199 4.10 -17.98 21.15
N ARG A 200 3.76 -19.03 21.91
CA ARG A 200 2.37 -19.54 22.02
C ARG A 200 1.36 -18.51 22.51
N ASP A 201 1.78 -17.65 23.43
CA ASP A 201 0.92 -16.60 24.00
C ASP A 201 1.22 -15.22 23.37
N SER A 202 1.89 -15.20 22.23
CA SER A 202 2.25 -13.95 21.59
C SER A 202 1.07 -13.36 20.85
N LYS A 203 1.03 -12.01 20.81
CA LYS A 203 0.06 -11.23 20.02
C LYS A 203 0.82 -10.40 18.99
N ILE A 204 0.37 -10.45 17.75
CA ILE A 204 0.95 -9.66 16.66
C ILE A 204 0.07 -8.43 16.44
N TYR A 205 0.68 -7.26 16.58
CA TYR A 205 0.06 -5.98 16.27
C TYR A 205 0.69 -5.40 15.00
N SER A 206 -0.10 -5.26 13.95
CA SER A 206 0.32 -4.56 12.72
C SER A 206 0.15 -3.06 12.93
N LEU A 207 1.21 -2.30 12.71
CA LEU A 207 1.21 -0.85 12.82
C LEU A 207 0.54 -0.23 11.59
N ASP A 208 -0.47 0.59 11.81
CA ASP A 208 -1.10 1.37 10.75
C ASP A 208 -0.39 2.73 10.60
N MET A 209 0.53 2.78 9.65
CA MET A 209 1.28 4.01 9.35
C MET A 209 0.38 5.13 8.84
N GLY A 210 -0.66 4.79 8.09
CA GLY A 210 -1.64 5.75 7.59
C GLY A 210 -2.36 6.44 8.75
N ALA A 211 -2.84 5.68 9.72
CA ALA A 211 -3.52 6.21 10.91
C ALA A 211 -2.59 7.07 11.78
N ILE A 212 -1.31 6.68 11.90
CA ILE A 212 -0.33 7.46 12.69
C ILE A 212 -0.05 8.82 12.02
N ILE A 213 0.08 8.85 10.70
CA ILE A 213 0.38 10.07 9.93
C ILE A 213 -0.87 10.93 9.74
N ALA A 214 -2.05 10.35 9.68
CA ALA A 214 -3.29 11.08 9.43
C ALA A 214 -3.49 12.24 10.42
N GLY A 215 -3.63 13.46 9.89
CA GLY A 215 -3.85 14.67 10.69
C GLY A 215 -2.62 15.16 11.48
N THR A 216 -1.42 14.59 11.30
CA THR A 216 -0.19 15.18 11.86
C THR A 216 0.29 16.31 10.95
N ARG A 217 0.47 17.50 11.52
CA ARG A 217 1.03 18.66 10.80
C ARG A 217 2.51 18.86 11.07
N TYR A 218 2.97 18.39 12.21
CA TYR A 218 4.33 18.57 12.67
C TYR A 218 4.97 17.22 13.00
N ARG A 219 6.26 17.15 12.82
CA ARG A 219 7.08 15.99 13.19
C ARG A 219 6.83 15.55 14.65
N GLY A 220 6.63 16.48 15.56
CA GLY A 220 6.38 16.21 16.97
C GLY A 220 5.13 15.38 17.22
N ASP A 221 4.05 15.62 16.49
CA ASP A 221 2.78 14.90 16.65
C ASP A 221 2.93 13.42 16.27
N PHE A 222 3.64 13.15 15.16
CA PHE A 222 3.97 11.80 14.74
C PHE A 222 4.85 11.08 15.76
N GLU A 223 5.93 11.75 16.21
CA GLU A 223 6.84 11.18 17.21
C GLU A 223 6.12 10.86 18.53
N GLU A 224 5.23 11.73 18.96
CA GLU A 224 4.45 11.52 20.18
C GLU A 224 3.48 10.35 20.06
N ARG A 225 2.73 10.24 18.96
CA ARG A 225 1.84 9.10 18.68
C ARG A 225 2.62 7.79 18.66
N MET A 226 3.74 7.76 17.94
CA MET A 226 4.60 6.58 17.85
C MET A 226 5.13 6.18 19.23
N LYS A 227 5.62 7.15 20.04
CA LYS A 227 6.08 6.90 21.41
C LYS A 227 4.96 6.34 22.29
N ARG A 228 3.75 6.88 22.20
CA ARG A 228 2.59 6.37 22.95
C ARG A 228 2.27 4.93 22.58
N VAL A 229 2.21 4.61 21.28
CA VAL A 229 1.94 3.24 20.81
C VAL A 229 3.03 2.27 21.32
N LEU A 230 4.31 2.61 21.13
CA LEU A 230 5.41 1.76 21.59
C LEU A 230 5.41 1.58 23.10
N SER A 231 5.18 2.64 23.87
CA SER A 231 5.09 2.56 25.34
C SER A 231 3.96 1.63 25.80
N GLU A 232 2.81 1.66 25.13
CA GLU A 232 1.69 0.76 25.46
C GLU A 232 1.97 -0.69 25.06
N LEU A 233 2.69 -0.92 23.96
CA LEU A 233 3.11 -2.26 23.54
C LEU A 233 4.17 -2.84 24.51
N GLU A 234 5.14 -2.03 24.97
CA GLU A 234 6.18 -2.45 25.92
C GLU A 234 5.62 -2.86 27.29
N LYS A 235 4.50 -2.30 27.72
CA LYS A 235 3.81 -2.67 28.96
C LYS A 235 3.12 -4.04 28.89
N ARG A 236 2.92 -4.57 27.70
CA ARG A 236 2.29 -5.86 27.47
C ARG A 236 3.33 -6.97 27.34
N LYS A 237 2.99 -8.16 27.82
CA LYS A 237 3.86 -9.33 27.68
C LYS A 237 3.61 -10.00 26.31
N ASN A 238 4.66 -10.58 25.76
CA ASN A 238 4.61 -11.41 24.55
C ASN A 238 4.01 -10.67 23.33
N VAL A 239 4.43 -9.44 23.11
CA VAL A 239 4.01 -8.65 21.95
C VAL A 239 5.03 -8.75 20.82
N ILE A 240 4.51 -8.86 19.61
CA ILE A 240 5.27 -8.76 18.37
C ILE A 240 4.66 -7.60 17.57
N LEU A 241 5.46 -6.59 17.27
CA LEU A 241 5.07 -5.47 16.42
C LEU A 241 5.40 -5.82 14.97
N PHE A 242 4.42 -5.78 14.09
CA PHE A 242 4.63 -5.87 12.65
C PHE A 242 4.59 -4.48 12.03
N ILE A 243 5.59 -4.19 11.22
CA ILE A 243 5.70 -2.94 10.48
C ILE A 243 5.90 -3.29 9.01
N ASP A 244 4.85 -3.09 8.23
CA ASP A 244 4.95 -3.19 6.79
C ASP A 244 5.70 -1.97 6.23
N GLU A 245 6.45 -2.16 5.15
CA GLU A 245 7.30 -1.13 4.57
C GLU A 245 8.15 -0.38 5.62
N ILE A 246 8.80 -1.13 6.51
CA ILE A 246 9.55 -0.59 7.67
C ILE A 246 10.59 0.48 7.27
N HIS A 247 11.01 0.52 6.02
CA HIS A 247 11.89 1.55 5.47
C HIS A 247 11.27 2.95 5.51
N THR A 248 9.94 3.07 5.50
CA THR A 248 9.24 4.36 5.63
C THR A 248 9.52 5.04 6.97
N ILE A 249 9.75 4.23 8.01
CA ILE A 249 10.09 4.71 9.35
C ILE A 249 11.59 5.00 9.46
N VAL A 250 12.44 4.18 8.80
CA VAL A 250 13.89 4.22 8.92
C VAL A 250 14.51 5.23 7.97
N GLY A 251 13.94 5.40 6.79
CA GLY A 251 14.53 6.20 5.70
C GLY A 251 14.00 7.63 5.59
N ALA A 252 12.97 7.97 6.29
CA ALA A 252 12.34 9.27 6.22
C ALA A 252 13.25 10.45 6.66
N GLY A 253 14.49 10.21 7.09
CA GLY A 253 15.47 11.20 7.56
C GLY A 253 16.43 11.80 6.51
N ALA A 254 16.50 11.25 5.30
CA ALA A 254 17.67 11.48 4.43
C ALA A 254 17.48 12.46 3.26
N VAL A 255 16.27 12.97 2.97
CA VAL A 255 16.04 13.86 1.82
C VAL A 255 15.44 15.19 2.24
N SER A 256 16.23 16.23 2.08
CA SER A 256 15.95 17.67 2.15
C SER A 256 14.65 18.13 2.85
N GLY A 257 14.77 18.63 4.06
CA GLY A 257 13.86 19.64 4.58
C GLY A 257 12.66 19.18 5.37
N GLY A 258 12.69 18.03 6.05
CA GLY A 258 11.59 17.74 6.97
C GLY A 258 11.16 16.28 7.12
N SER A 259 12.00 15.34 6.81
CA SER A 259 11.60 13.94 6.88
C SER A 259 11.62 13.39 8.31
N MET A 260 10.61 12.57 8.62
CA MET A 260 10.33 11.96 9.92
C MET A 260 11.32 10.83 10.22
N ASP A 261 12.37 11.08 11.00
CA ASP A 261 13.29 10.03 11.46
C ASP A 261 12.75 9.35 12.72
N ALA A 262 11.82 8.40 12.51
CA ALA A 262 11.28 7.60 13.61
C ALA A 262 12.22 6.45 14.03
N SER A 263 13.35 6.26 13.35
CA SER A 263 14.34 5.24 13.71
C SER A 263 14.89 5.46 15.12
N ASN A 264 15.02 6.72 15.53
CA ASN A 264 15.49 7.10 16.87
C ASN A 264 14.49 6.72 17.99
N ILE A 265 13.21 6.56 17.64
CA ILE A 265 12.17 6.13 18.59
C ILE A 265 12.13 4.60 18.69
N LEU A 266 12.29 3.90 17.57
CA LEU A 266 12.31 2.43 17.53
C LEU A 266 13.59 1.84 18.13
N LYS A 267 14.75 2.47 17.94
CA LYS A 267 16.04 1.98 18.44
C LYS A 267 16.05 1.69 19.94
N PRO A 268 15.56 2.54 20.85
CA PRO A 268 15.47 2.25 22.28
C PRO A 268 14.54 1.08 22.61
N ALA A 269 13.33 1.05 22.00
CA ALA A 269 12.35 0.00 22.21
C ALA A 269 12.87 -1.39 21.81
N LEU A 270 13.56 -1.48 20.67
CA LEU A 270 14.21 -2.70 20.22
C LEU A 270 15.48 -3.04 21.03
N ALA A 271 16.16 -2.02 21.61
CA ALA A 271 17.36 -2.23 22.43
C ALA A 271 17.04 -2.84 23.77
N SER A 272 15.90 -2.49 24.35
CA SER A 272 15.45 -3.02 25.65
C SER A 272 15.18 -4.54 25.61
N GLY A 273 14.97 -5.11 24.40
CA GLY A 273 14.60 -6.50 24.21
C GLY A 273 13.19 -6.84 24.72
N LYS A 274 12.43 -5.85 25.17
CA LYS A 274 11.05 -6.00 25.64
C LYS A 274 10.05 -6.15 24.49
N LEU A 275 10.35 -5.52 23.36
CA LEU A 275 9.52 -5.56 22.15
C LEU A 275 10.22 -6.36 21.06
N ARG A 276 9.52 -7.34 20.47
CA ARG A 276 9.95 -8.01 19.24
C ARG A 276 9.29 -7.31 18.06
N CYS A 277 10.01 -7.23 16.94
CA CYS A 277 9.52 -6.60 15.74
C CYS A 277 9.71 -7.53 14.53
N VAL A 278 8.71 -7.57 13.66
CA VAL A 278 8.78 -8.13 12.30
C VAL A 278 8.65 -6.96 11.35
N GLY A 279 9.59 -6.82 10.42
CA GLY A 279 9.52 -5.80 9.38
C GLY A 279 9.39 -6.42 8.00
N SER A 280 8.83 -5.68 7.05
CA SER A 280 8.91 -6.01 5.62
C SER A 280 9.53 -4.86 4.84
N THR A 281 10.27 -5.14 3.79
CA THR A 281 10.87 -4.13 2.90
C THR A 281 11.29 -4.74 1.57
N THR A 282 11.67 -3.91 0.60
CA THR A 282 12.27 -4.35 -0.66
C THR A 282 13.78 -4.50 -0.56
N TYR A 283 14.42 -5.16 -1.57
CA TYR A 283 15.87 -5.31 -1.62
C TYR A 283 16.60 -3.98 -1.66
N ASP A 284 16.13 -3.05 -2.49
CA ASP A 284 16.79 -1.76 -2.69
C ASP A 284 16.73 -0.88 -1.45
N GLU A 285 15.58 -0.87 -0.79
CA GLU A 285 15.37 -0.11 0.44
C GLU A 285 16.09 -0.71 1.63
N TYR A 286 16.17 -2.05 1.70
CA TYR A 286 16.99 -2.72 2.69
C TYR A 286 18.46 -2.30 2.60
N ARG A 287 19.05 -2.31 1.39
CA ARG A 287 20.42 -1.85 1.14
C ARG A 287 20.60 -0.36 1.45
N LYS A 288 19.62 0.45 1.08
CA LYS A 288 19.69 1.90 1.24
C LYS A 288 19.62 2.35 2.70
N TYR A 289 18.78 1.72 3.51
CA TYR A 289 18.44 2.17 4.85
C TYR A 289 18.94 1.25 5.96
N PHE A 290 18.82 -0.07 5.84
CA PHE A 290 19.18 -1.01 6.90
C PHE A 290 20.66 -1.38 6.93
N GLU A 291 21.27 -1.63 5.80
CA GLU A 291 22.69 -2.00 5.76
C GLU A 291 23.60 -0.87 6.22
N LYS A 292 23.20 0.37 5.97
CA LYS A 292 23.94 1.58 6.37
C LYS A 292 23.78 1.93 7.85
N ASP A 293 22.68 1.53 8.49
CA ASP A 293 22.44 1.76 9.90
C ASP A 293 22.95 0.57 10.75
N GLY A 294 24.14 0.71 11.30
CA GLY A 294 24.77 -0.33 12.13
C GLY A 294 23.99 -0.67 13.42
N ALA A 295 23.09 0.20 13.90
CA ALA A 295 22.26 -0.07 15.05
C ALA A 295 21.09 -0.98 14.72
N LEU A 296 20.47 -0.80 13.56
CA LEU A 296 19.38 -1.64 13.07
C LEU A 296 19.88 -2.99 12.55
N SER A 297 20.97 -3.00 11.77
CA SER A 297 21.54 -4.24 11.22
C SER A 297 21.99 -5.24 12.28
N ARG A 298 22.35 -4.75 13.49
CA ARG A 298 22.68 -5.61 14.63
C ARG A 298 21.44 -6.20 15.35
N ARG A 299 20.26 -5.63 15.13
CA ARG A 299 19.01 -6.04 15.81
C ARG A 299 18.07 -6.82 14.92
N PHE A 300 18.13 -6.56 13.63
CA PHE A 300 17.32 -7.26 12.64
C PHE A 300 18.10 -8.40 11.97
N GLN A 301 17.39 -9.48 11.68
CA GLN A 301 17.87 -10.58 10.87
C GLN A 301 17.14 -10.58 9.55
N LYS A 302 17.88 -10.44 8.43
CA LYS A 302 17.34 -10.57 7.08
C LYS A 302 16.79 -11.99 6.90
N VAL A 303 15.56 -12.06 6.40
CA VAL A 303 14.88 -13.25 5.90
C VAL A 303 14.46 -12.96 4.48
N GLU A 304 15.04 -13.66 3.52
CA GLU A 304 14.75 -13.44 2.11
C GLU A 304 13.43 -14.08 1.72
N VAL A 305 12.64 -13.34 0.95
CA VAL A 305 11.36 -13.77 0.39
C VAL A 305 11.47 -13.66 -1.13
N SER A 306 11.79 -14.78 -1.75
CA SER A 306 11.91 -14.87 -3.21
C SER A 306 10.53 -14.93 -3.88
N GLU A 307 10.46 -14.59 -5.15
CA GLU A 307 9.28 -14.83 -5.98
C GLU A 307 8.96 -16.35 -5.99
N PRO A 308 7.70 -16.78 -5.81
CA PRO A 308 7.32 -18.18 -5.88
C PRO A 308 7.46 -18.72 -7.30
N THR A 309 7.60 -20.03 -7.43
CA THR A 309 7.53 -20.70 -8.74
C THR A 309 6.10 -20.62 -9.30
N VAL A 310 5.95 -20.94 -10.59
CA VAL A 310 4.62 -21.02 -11.21
C VAL A 310 3.78 -22.10 -10.51
N GLU A 311 4.39 -23.24 -10.20
CA GLU A 311 3.74 -24.35 -9.50
C GLU A 311 3.27 -23.93 -8.10
N ASP A 312 4.12 -23.26 -7.31
CA ASP A 312 3.73 -22.74 -6.01
C ASP A 312 2.61 -21.70 -6.14
N THR A 313 2.66 -20.88 -7.19
CA THR A 313 1.62 -19.88 -7.46
C THR A 313 0.28 -20.54 -7.76
N VAL A 314 0.25 -21.66 -8.52
CA VAL A 314 -0.99 -22.41 -8.76
C VAL A 314 -1.59 -22.89 -7.43
N LEU A 315 -0.77 -23.44 -6.53
CA LEU A 315 -1.23 -23.87 -5.20
C LEU A 315 -1.78 -22.68 -4.37
N ILE A 316 -1.12 -21.51 -4.46
CA ILE A 316 -1.62 -20.29 -3.81
C ILE A 316 -2.98 -19.91 -4.36
N LEU A 317 -3.15 -19.88 -5.68
CA LEU A 317 -4.43 -19.56 -6.31
C LEU A 317 -5.53 -20.57 -5.95
N GLU A 318 -5.21 -21.87 -5.90
CA GLU A 318 -6.13 -22.92 -5.45
C GLU A 318 -6.61 -22.69 -4.01
N GLY A 319 -5.72 -22.28 -3.11
CA GLY A 319 -6.08 -21.98 -1.73
C GLY A 319 -6.88 -20.70 -1.56
N LEU A 320 -6.75 -19.74 -2.47
CA LEU A 320 -7.52 -18.50 -2.48
C LEU A 320 -8.84 -18.62 -3.25
N LYS A 321 -8.97 -19.63 -4.11
CA LYS A 321 -10.07 -19.88 -5.05
C LYS A 321 -11.44 -19.61 -4.43
N THR A 322 -11.76 -20.30 -3.33
CA THR A 322 -13.08 -20.24 -2.70
C THR A 322 -13.50 -18.82 -2.34
N ARG A 323 -12.57 -17.97 -1.85
CA ARG A 323 -12.87 -16.60 -1.47
C ARG A 323 -13.19 -15.71 -2.68
N TYR A 324 -12.44 -15.89 -3.77
CA TYR A 324 -12.70 -15.16 -5.02
C TYR A 324 -13.97 -15.63 -5.70
N GLU A 325 -14.28 -16.94 -5.62
CA GLU A 325 -15.53 -17.51 -6.09
C GLU A 325 -16.74 -16.94 -5.35
N GLU A 326 -16.66 -16.87 -4.01
CA GLU A 326 -17.70 -16.28 -3.17
C GLU A 326 -17.89 -14.79 -3.42
N TYR A 327 -16.78 -14.05 -3.60
CA TYR A 327 -16.82 -12.60 -3.80
C TYR A 327 -17.40 -12.20 -5.16
N HIS A 328 -17.00 -12.90 -6.23
CA HIS A 328 -17.45 -12.58 -7.59
C HIS A 328 -18.68 -13.41 -8.03
N GLU A 329 -19.11 -14.37 -7.23
CA GLU A 329 -20.20 -15.32 -7.56
C GLU A 329 -19.91 -16.08 -8.85
N VAL A 330 -18.70 -16.59 -9.00
CA VAL A 330 -18.20 -17.33 -10.18
C VAL A 330 -17.54 -18.64 -9.74
N GLU A 331 -17.30 -19.55 -10.69
CA GLU A 331 -16.53 -20.78 -10.48
C GLU A 331 -15.27 -20.75 -11.33
N TYR A 332 -14.08 -20.87 -10.72
CA TYR A 332 -12.81 -21.01 -11.44
C TYR A 332 -12.48 -22.46 -11.69
N ARG A 333 -12.24 -22.80 -12.96
CA ARG A 333 -11.72 -24.14 -13.32
C ARG A 333 -10.24 -24.24 -12.94
N GLU A 334 -9.76 -25.45 -12.64
CA GLU A 334 -8.34 -25.68 -12.32
C GLU A 334 -7.41 -25.22 -13.46
N GLU A 335 -7.83 -25.47 -14.72
CA GLU A 335 -7.11 -25.00 -15.91
C GLU A 335 -7.00 -23.47 -15.99
N ALA A 336 -7.99 -22.71 -15.47
CA ALA A 336 -7.95 -21.25 -15.42
C ALA A 336 -6.92 -20.76 -14.40
N LEU A 337 -6.85 -21.35 -13.21
CA LEU A 337 -5.85 -20.99 -12.19
C LEU A 337 -4.44 -21.26 -12.69
N ARG A 338 -4.21 -22.41 -13.32
CA ARG A 338 -2.93 -22.74 -13.95
C ARG A 338 -2.57 -21.75 -15.06
N ALA A 339 -3.52 -21.44 -15.95
CA ALA A 339 -3.32 -20.44 -16.99
C ALA A 339 -3.02 -19.05 -16.43
N ALA A 340 -3.68 -18.63 -15.34
CA ALA A 340 -3.43 -17.36 -14.69
C ALA A 340 -1.97 -17.27 -14.18
N ALA A 341 -1.45 -18.31 -13.54
CA ALA A 341 -0.07 -18.37 -13.08
C ALA A 341 0.94 -18.36 -14.26
N GLU A 342 0.75 -19.23 -15.24
CA GLU A 342 1.67 -19.39 -16.38
C GLU A 342 1.70 -18.16 -17.28
N LEU A 343 0.52 -17.63 -17.64
CA LEU A 343 0.42 -16.51 -18.56
C LEU A 343 0.83 -15.18 -17.91
N SER A 344 0.49 -14.97 -16.64
CA SER A 344 0.97 -13.77 -15.91
C SER A 344 2.49 -13.81 -15.75
N ALA A 345 3.08 -14.96 -15.44
CA ALA A 345 4.54 -15.11 -15.36
C ALA A 345 5.22 -14.77 -16.69
N LYS A 346 4.58 -15.12 -17.81
CA LYS A 346 5.14 -14.99 -19.15
C LYS A 346 4.97 -13.60 -19.77
N TYR A 347 3.83 -12.96 -19.55
CA TYR A 347 3.43 -11.74 -20.27
C TYR A 347 3.42 -10.48 -19.40
N VAL A 348 3.22 -10.60 -18.07
CA VAL A 348 3.21 -9.46 -17.15
C VAL A 348 4.58 -9.34 -16.48
N ASN A 349 5.42 -8.43 -16.99
CA ASN A 349 6.83 -8.31 -16.57
C ASN A 349 7.10 -7.21 -15.55
N ASP A 350 6.16 -6.34 -15.29
CA ASP A 350 6.26 -5.19 -14.39
C ASP A 350 5.92 -5.51 -12.94
N ARG A 351 5.46 -6.72 -12.67
CA ARG A 351 5.06 -7.24 -11.35
C ARG A 351 5.57 -8.64 -11.11
N HIS A 352 5.53 -9.08 -9.86
CA HIS A 352 5.99 -10.40 -9.41
C HIS A 352 4.84 -11.34 -9.05
N LEU A 353 5.10 -12.65 -9.13
CA LEU A 353 4.21 -13.65 -8.56
C LEU A 353 4.26 -13.61 -7.02
N PRO A 354 3.18 -13.96 -6.32
CA PRO A 354 1.88 -14.37 -6.83
C PRO A 354 0.95 -13.20 -7.18
N ASP A 355 1.27 -11.97 -6.82
CA ASP A 355 0.42 -10.78 -6.90
C ASP A 355 -0.20 -10.59 -8.29
N LYS A 356 0.63 -10.62 -9.34
CA LYS A 356 0.14 -10.49 -10.73
C LYS A 356 -0.81 -11.61 -11.17
N ALA A 357 -0.68 -12.82 -10.62
CA ALA A 357 -1.58 -13.94 -10.93
C ALA A 357 -2.90 -13.81 -10.15
N ILE A 358 -2.84 -13.30 -8.93
CA ILE A 358 -4.01 -12.98 -8.12
C ILE A 358 -4.82 -11.86 -8.79
N ASP A 359 -4.16 -10.79 -9.25
CA ASP A 359 -4.83 -9.72 -10.00
C ASP A 359 -5.54 -10.25 -11.27
N VAL A 360 -4.93 -11.23 -11.97
CA VAL A 360 -5.55 -11.85 -13.16
C VAL A 360 -6.84 -12.57 -12.81
N ILE A 361 -6.88 -13.38 -11.75
CA ILE A 361 -8.11 -14.08 -11.37
C ILE A 361 -9.17 -13.11 -10.85
N ASP A 362 -8.78 -12.09 -10.11
CA ASP A 362 -9.67 -11.04 -9.59
C ASP A 362 -10.31 -10.25 -10.75
N GLU A 363 -9.51 -9.76 -11.70
CA GLU A 363 -10.04 -9.04 -12.89
C GLU A 363 -10.89 -9.97 -13.77
N ALA A 364 -10.54 -11.27 -13.88
CA ALA A 364 -11.33 -12.23 -14.65
C ALA A 364 -12.71 -12.47 -14.00
N GLY A 365 -12.77 -12.61 -12.68
CA GLY A 365 -14.01 -12.72 -11.93
C GLY A 365 -14.91 -11.50 -12.11
N ALA A 366 -14.35 -10.32 -11.88
CA ALA A 366 -15.05 -9.05 -12.05
C ALA A 366 -15.58 -8.87 -13.49
N TYR A 367 -14.75 -9.16 -14.49
CA TYR A 367 -15.13 -9.03 -15.90
C TYR A 367 -16.25 -10.01 -16.29
N ALA A 368 -16.15 -11.26 -15.81
CA ALA A 368 -17.17 -12.28 -16.09
C ALA A 368 -18.52 -11.90 -15.46
N ARG A 369 -18.53 -11.41 -14.21
CA ARG A 369 -19.74 -10.97 -13.53
C ARG A 369 -20.39 -9.75 -14.19
N MET A 370 -19.60 -8.79 -14.63
CA MET A 370 -20.11 -7.60 -15.34
C MET A 370 -20.82 -7.91 -16.66
N ASN A 371 -20.45 -9.00 -17.34
CA ASN A 371 -20.97 -9.37 -18.65
C ASN A 371 -22.03 -10.47 -18.61
N ALA A 372 -22.31 -11.04 -17.44
CA ALA A 372 -23.32 -12.08 -17.27
C ALA A 372 -24.69 -11.50 -16.89
N SER A 373 -25.75 -12.25 -17.19
CA SER A 373 -27.08 -11.99 -16.63
C SER A 373 -27.14 -12.40 -15.16
N ASP A 374 -27.97 -11.73 -14.36
CA ASP A 374 -28.00 -11.88 -12.88
C ASP A 374 -28.19 -13.32 -12.36
N ASP A 375 -28.83 -14.19 -13.14
CA ASP A 375 -29.11 -15.60 -12.75
C ASP A 375 -28.19 -16.64 -13.40
N ALA A 376 -27.14 -16.25 -14.12
CA ALA A 376 -26.28 -17.19 -14.82
C ALA A 376 -25.19 -17.77 -13.91
N ALA A 377 -25.06 -19.10 -13.87
CA ALA A 377 -23.87 -19.76 -13.34
C ALA A 377 -22.66 -19.44 -14.25
N ILE A 378 -21.69 -18.72 -13.69
CA ILE A 378 -20.53 -18.23 -14.46
C ILE A 378 -19.35 -19.14 -14.15
N SER A 379 -18.80 -19.79 -15.19
CA SER A 379 -17.58 -20.61 -15.06
C SER A 379 -16.46 -19.97 -15.87
N ILE A 380 -15.32 -19.71 -15.20
CA ILE A 380 -14.13 -19.09 -15.78
C ILE A 380 -13.16 -20.18 -16.20
N GLY A 381 -12.85 -20.22 -17.48
CA GLY A 381 -11.87 -21.11 -18.08
C GLY A 381 -10.63 -20.36 -18.58
N THR A 382 -9.82 -21.06 -19.37
CA THR A 382 -8.57 -20.52 -19.93
C THR A 382 -8.81 -19.30 -20.84
N ALA A 383 -9.89 -19.28 -21.60
CA ALA A 383 -10.18 -18.21 -22.56
C ALA A 383 -10.43 -16.84 -21.88
N GLU A 384 -11.11 -16.84 -20.73
CA GLU A 384 -11.36 -15.64 -19.95
C GLU A 384 -10.04 -15.09 -19.39
N ILE A 385 -9.18 -15.97 -18.87
CA ILE A 385 -7.84 -15.62 -18.35
C ILE A 385 -6.95 -15.06 -19.47
N GLU A 386 -6.92 -15.71 -20.64
CA GLU A 386 -6.15 -15.24 -21.81
C GLU A 386 -6.54 -13.82 -22.22
N ARG A 387 -7.84 -13.52 -22.21
CA ARG A 387 -8.37 -12.19 -22.53
C ARG A 387 -7.91 -11.15 -21.53
N VAL A 388 -7.97 -11.45 -20.23
CA VAL A 388 -7.55 -10.54 -19.17
C VAL A 388 -6.05 -10.30 -19.24
N VAL A 389 -5.25 -11.35 -19.36
CA VAL A 389 -3.79 -11.22 -19.49
C VAL A 389 -3.40 -10.41 -20.72
N ALA A 390 -4.07 -10.65 -21.88
CA ALA A 390 -3.83 -9.86 -23.08
C ALA A 390 -4.05 -8.36 -22.85
N LYS A 391 -5.13 -8.01 -22.15
CA LYS A 391 -5.46 -6.63 -21.81
C LYS A 391 -4.44 -6.02 -20.83
N MET A 392 -4.09 -6.74 -19.75
CA MET A 392 -3.10 -6.29 -18.76
C MET A 392 -1.71 -6.09 -19.38
N ALA A 393 -1.26 -7.07 -20.18
CA ALA A 393 0.04 -7.02 -20.84
C ALA A 393 0.06 -6.12 -22.10
N LYS A 394 -1.09 -5.57 -22.52
CA LYS A 394 -1.25 -4.79 -23.76
C LYS A 394 -0.78 -5.54 -25.01
N VAL A 395 -1.02 -6.85 -25.05
CA VAL A 395 -0.66 -7.76 -26.13
C VAL A 395 -1.95 -8.22 -26.84
N PRO A 396 -1.98 -8.37 -28.18
CA PRO A 396 -3.16 -8.91 -28.87
C PRO A 396 -3.58 -10.29 -28.34
N GLU A 397 -4.87 -10.52 -28.13
CA GLU A 397 -5.42 -11.79 -27.59
C GLU A 397 -4.93 -13.03 -28.38
N LYS A 398 -4.86 -12.92 -29.71
CA LYS A 398 -4.35 -14.00 -30.59
C LYS A 398 -2.93 -14.47 -30.26
N ASN A 399 -2.13 -13.64 -29.58
CA ASN A 399 -0.77 -13.98 -29.19
C ASN A 399 -0.69 -14.72 -27.86
N VAL A 400 -1.71 -14.61 -27.04
CA VAL A 400 -1.81 -15.30 -25.74
C VAL A 400 -2.42 -16.70 -25.94
N SER A 401 -3.40 -16.83 -26.84
CA SER A 401 -4.22 -18.04 -27.05
C SER A 401 -3.60 -19.14 -27.93
N SER A 402 -2.63 -18.84 -28.81
CA SER A 402 -2.03 -19.89 -29.64
C SER A 402 -0.80 -20.50 -29.02
N SER A 403 -0.68 -21.83 -29.12
CA SER A 403 0.53 -22.53 -28.71
C SER A 403 1.76 -21.89 -29.36
N GLU A 404 2.72 -21.43 -28.55
CA GLU A 404 3.97 -20.81 -29.02
C GLU A 404 4.73 -21.74 -29.97
N VAL A 405 4.59 -23.03 -29.75
CA VAL A 405 5.20 -24.08 -30.60
C VAL A 405 4.63 -24.08 -32.02
N GLU A 406 3.30 -23.89 -32.16
CA GLU A 406 2.66 -23.83 -33.48
C GLU A 406 3.05 -22.57 -34.23
N LYS A 407 3.02 -21.41 -33.55
CA LYS A 407 3.50 -20.13 -34.12
C LYS A 407 4.94 -20.21 -34.59
N LEU A 408 5.82 -20.83 -33.81
CA LEU A 408 7.24 -21.01 -34.18
C LEU A 408 7.43 -22.02 -35.33
N ARG A 409 6.53 -22.97 -35.50
CA ARG A 409 6.55 -23.87 -36.66
C ARG A 409 6.17 -23.14 -37.94
N GLU A 410 5.16 -22.29 -37.88
CA GLU A 410 4.61 -21.59 -39.05
C GLU A 410 5.39 -20.28 -39.37
N LEU A 411 6.16 -19.75 -38.43
CA LEU A 411 6.87 -18.48 -38.52
C LEU A 411 7.71 -18.36 -39.80
N GLU A 412 8.41 -19.42 -40.17
CA GLU A 412 9.26 -19.45 -41.37
C GLU A 412 8.45 -19.35 -42.66
N ALA A 413 7.39 -20.14 -42.74
CA ALA A 413 6.50 -20.18 -43.92
C ALA A 413 5.77 -18.83 -44.06
N GLU A 414 5.29 -18.25 -42.98
CA GLU A 414 4.61 -16.96 -42.98
C GLU A 414 5.52 -15.81 -43.41
N LEU A 415 6.75 -15.76 -42.92
CA LEU A 415 7.75 -14.77 -43.33
C LEU A 415 8.16 -14.94 -44.80
N LYS A 416 8.38 -16.16 -45.28
CA LYS A 416 8.70 -16.43 -46.68
C LYS A 416 7.56 -16.05 -47.64
N ASN A 417 6.31 -16.15 -47.21
CA ASN A 417 5.15 -15.71 -47.97
C ASN A 417 5.01 -14.18 -48.09
N ARG A 418 5.63 -13.43 -47.16
CA ARG A 418 5.59 -11.96 -47.12
C ARG A 418 6.86 -11.29 -47.65
N ILE A 419 7.99 -12.01 -47.62
CA ILE A 419 9.31 -11.50 -47.98
C ILE A 419 9.90 -12.37 -49.08
N PHE A 420 9.99 -11.83 -50.27
CA PHE A 420 10.48 -12.56 -51.44
C PHE A 420 11.96 -12.34 -51.66
N GLY A 421 12.68 -13.40 -52.06
CA GLY A 421 14.06 -13.36 -52.46
C GLY A 421 15.10 -13.22 -51.32
N GLN A 422 14.68 -13.35 -50.04
CA GLN A 422 15.53 -13.24 -48.85
C GLN A 422 15.47 -14.48 -47.97
N ASN A 423 15.27 -15.68 -48.57
CA ASN A 423 15.08 -16.92 -47.84
C ASN A 423 16.15 -17.22 -46.79
N THR A 424 17.42 -17.05 -47.17
CA THR A 424 18.56 -17.28 -46.24
C THR A 424 18.51 -16.37 -44.99
N ALA A 425 18.18 -15.08 -45.20
CA ALA A 425 18.06 -14.14 -44.08
C ALA A 425 16.89 -14.49 -43.17
N VAL A 426 15.74 -14.88 -43.76
CA VAL A 426 14.57 -15.34 -43.01
C VAL A 426 14.90 -16.60 -42.19
N GLU A 427 15.56 -17.59 -42.80
CA GLU A 427 15.94 -18.83 -42.11
C GLU A 427 16.87 -18.58 -40.91
N MET A 428 17.91 -17.75 -41.09
CA MET A 428 18.81 -17.37 -40.01
C MET A 428 18.12 -16.67 -38.84
N VAL A 429 17.19 -15.77 -39.13
CA VAL A 429 16.41 -15.05 -38.10
C VAL A 429 15.49 -16.03 -37.37
N VAL A 430 14.76 -16.86 -38.09
CA VAL A 430 13.81 -17.84 -37.50
C VAL A 430 14.57 -18.87 -36.66
N GLU A 431 15.72 -19.36 -37.14
CA GLU A 431 16.54 -20.31 -36.37
C GLU A 431 17.02 -19.71 -35.03
N ALA A 432 17.48 -18.48 -35.05
CA ALA A 432 17.92 -17.78 -33.83
C ALA A 432 16.78 -17.59 -32.84
N ILE A 433 15.57 -17.26 -33.33
CA ILE A 433 14.38 -17.13 -32.50
C ILE A 433 13.98 -18.50 -31.91
N LYS A 434 13.91 -19.54 -32.74
CA LYS A 434 13.60 -20.91 -32.28
C LYS A 434 14.59 -21.38 -31.22
N ARG A 435 15.90 -21.13 -31.40
CA ARG A 435 16.96 -21.48 -30.45
C ARG A 435 16.79 -20.74 -29.11
N SER A 436 16.50 -19.43 -29.16
CA SER A 436 16.25 -18.64 -27.95
C SER A 436 15.03 -19.12 -27.17
N ARG A 437 13.95 -19.48 -27.87
CA ARG A 437 12.71 -19.98 -27.25
C ARG A 437 12.81 -21.41 -26.73
N ALA A 438 13.77 -22.19 -27.22
CA ALA A 438 14.10 -23.50 -26.71
C ALA A 438 14.88 -23.52 -25.38
N GLY A 439 15.04 -22.36 -24.74
CA GLY A 439 15.71 -22.26 -23.43
C GLY A 439 17.22 -22.10 -23.47
N PHE A 440 17.85 -22.00 -24.65
CA PHE A 440 19.30 -21.80 -24.79
C PHE A 440 19.70 -20.31 -24.67
N ARG A 441 19.03 -19.58 -23.77
CA ARG A 441 19.24 -18.14 -23.57
C ARG A 441 19.45 -17.82 -22.09
N GLU A 442 20.34 -16.87 -21.78
CA GLU A 442 20.43 -16.25 -20.46
C GLU A 442 19.24 -15.30 -20.24
N PRO A 443 18.60 -15.31 -19.06
CA PRO A 443 17.35 -14.57 -18.79
C PRO A 443 17.41 -13.07 -19.12
N ASN A 444 18.54 -12.43 -18.94
CA ASN A 444 18.71 -10.97 -19.07
C ASN A 444 19.31 -10.54 -20.42
N LYS A 445 19.43 -11.42 -21.39
CA LYS A 445 19.96 -11.07 -22.72
C LYS A 445 18.86 -10.98 -23.78
N PRO A 446 19.03 -10.13 -24.83
CA PRO A 446 18.08 -10.08 -25.93
C PRO A 446 17.97 -11.45 -26.63
N VAL A 447 16.82 -11.72 -27.27
CA VAL A 447 16.57 -12.97 -28.03
C VAL A 447 17.65 -13.21 -29.05
N ALA A 448 17.99 -12.19 -29.83
CA ALA A 448 19.11 -12.15 -30.78
C ALA A 448 19.45 -10.71 -31.14
N SER A 449 20.66 -10.49 -31.63
CA SER A 449 21.11 -9.25 -32.23
C SER A 449 21.55 -9.52 -33.67
N PHE A 450 20.94 -8.84 -34.65
CA PHE A 450 21.19 -9.03 -36.05
C PHE A 450 21.75 -7.76 -36.69
N LEU A 451 22.75 -7.90 -37.53
CA LEU A 451 23.24 -6.85 -38.41
C LEU A 451 22.88 -7.21 -39.85
N PHE A 452 21.91 -6.49 -40.43
CA PHE A 452 21.52 -6.66 -41.83
C PHE A 452 22.38 -5.76 -42.72
N VAL A 453 23.23 -6.35 -43.53
CA VAL A 453 24.13 -5.64 -44.46
C VAL A 453 23.69 -5.89 -45.90
N GLY A 454 23.65 -4.84 -46.71
CA GLY A 454 23.29 -4.95 -48.12
C GLY A 454 22.90 -3.60 -48.73
N PRO A 455 22.74 -3.48 -50.06
CA PRO A 455 22.32 -2.28 -50.76
C PRO A 455 20.99 -1.72 -50.30
N THR A 456 20.72 -0.48 -50.64
CA THR A 456 19.43 0.13 -50.37
C THR A 456 18.30 -0.57 -51.17
N GLY A 457 17.14 -0.77 -50.58
CA GLY A 457 15.97 -1.36 -51.26
C GLY A 457 15.88 -2.88 -51.24
N VAL A 458 16.84 -3.63 -50.69
CA VAL A 458 16.81 -5.12 -50.68
C VAL A 458 15.92 -5.71 -49.58
N GLY A 459 15.18 -4.90 -48.81
CA GLY A 459 14.23 -5.42 -47.83
C GLY A 459 14.70 -5.55 -46.38
N LYS A 460 15.84 -4.97 -45.98
CA LYS A 460 16.39 -5.06 -44.61
C LYS A 460 15.40 -4.61 -43.53
N THR A 461 14.83 -3.41 -43.73
CA THR A 461 13.83 -2.87 -42.79
C THR A 461 12.51 -3.60 -42.85
N GLU A 462 12.15 -4.10 -44.05
CA GLU A 462 10.91 -4.85 -44.25
C GLU A 462 10.94 -6.19 -43.52
N LEU A 463 12.09 -6.86 -43.50
CA LEU A 463 12.26 -8.11 -42.73
C LEU A 463 11.99 -7.87 -41.23
N ALA A 464 12.53 -6.80 -40.66
CA ALA A 464 12.28 -6.47 -39.25
C ALA A 464 10.78 -6.12 -38.99
N ARG A 465 10.16 -5.38 -39.92
CA ARG A 465 8.74 -5.01 -39.81
C ARG A 465 7.83 -6.23 -39.90
N GLN A 466 8.05 -7.10 -40.87
CA GLN A 466 7.25 -8.31 -41.05
C GLN A 466 7.47 -9.29 -39.90
N LEU A 467 8.70 -9.42 -39.39
CA LEU A 467 8.98 -10.22 -38.21
C LEU A 467 8.19 -9.75 -36.99
N ALA A 468 8.23 -8.44 -36.71
CA ALA A 468 7.46 -7.88 -35.61
C ALA A 468 5.95 -8.10 -35.78
N SER A 469 5.45 -7.94 -37.00
CA SER A 469 4.03 -8.16 -37.34
C SER A 469 3.60 -9.63 -37.14
N VAL A 470 4.41 -10.59 -37.59
CA VAL A 470 4.08 -12.02 -37.47
C VAL A 470 4.20 -12.49 -36.04
N MET A 471 5.20 -11.99 -35.29
CA MET A 471 5.38 -12.28 -33.87
C MET A 471 4.39 -11.51 -32.97
N GLY A 472 3.68 -10.50 -33.50
CA GLY A 472 2.74 -9.68 -32.74
C GLY A 472 3.40 -8.83 -31.65
N VAL A 473 4.62 -8.34 -31.92
CA VAL A 473 5.36 -7.46 -31.00
C VAL A 473 5.53 -6.07 -31.60
N SER A 474 5.67 -5.06 -30.72
CA SER A 474 5.89 -3.67 -31.18
C SER A 474 7.28 -3.53 -31.80
N LEU A 475 7.37 -2.82 -32.94
CA LEU A 475 8.64 -2.45 -33.56
C LEU A 475 9.00 -1.01 -33.19
N HIS A 476 10.06 -0.83 -32.43
CA HIS A 476 10.65 0.49 -32.17
C HIS A 476 11.76 0.76 -33.17
N ARG A 477 11.58 1.77 -34.01
CA ARG A 477 12.55 2.16 -35.02
C ARG A 477 13.26 3.47 -34.61
N PHE A 478 14.57 3.44 -34.63
CA PHE A 478 15.42 4.63 -34.47
C PHE A 478 16.19 4.86 -35.77
N ASP A 479 15.92 5.98 -36.41
CA ASP A 479 16.62 6.35 -37.64
C ASP A 479 17.83 7.20 -37.27
N MET A 480 19.01 6.63 -37.39
CA MET A 480 20.26 7.30 -36.98
C MET A 480 20.60 8.52 -37.84
N SER A 481 19.95 8.70 -38.99
CA SER A 481 20.09 9.93 -39.78
C SER A 481 19.47 11.16 -39.10
N GLU A 482 18.52 10.95 -38.19
CA GLU A 482 17.91 12.02 -37.39
C GLU A 482 18.79 12.46 -36.21
N TYR A 483 19.85 11.71 -35.89
CA TYR A 483 20.74 11.94 -34.73
C TYR A 483 22.17 12.28 -35.18
N GLN A 484 22.36 12.91 -36.34
CA GLN A 484 23.66 13.24 -36.91
C GLN A 484 24.28 14.53 -36.34
N GLU A 485 23.65 15.24 -35.46
CA GLU A 485 24.16 16.43 -34.78
C GLU A 485 24.52 16.16 -33.31
#